data_57152286392f4f2d2e397338d1e5cbca
#
_entry.id   57152286392f4f2d2e397338d1e5cbca
#
_cell.length_a   1.000
_cell.length_b   1.000
_cell.length_c   1.000
_cell.angle_alpha   90.00
_cell.angle_beta   90.00
_cell.angle_gamma   90.00
#
_symmetry.space_group_name_H-M   'P 1'
#
loop_
_entity.id
_entity.type
_entity.pdbx_description
1 polymer ?
#
loop_
_entity_poly.entity_id
_entity_poly.type
_entity_poly.pdbx_seq_one_letter_code
_entity_poly.pdbx_strand_id
1 'polypeptide(L)'
;MQPVKIHIYSQSHSSAGMENIETTAYGRLAEKNNKYYVFYDESEAAGLAGTKTTIKWDYERVIILRSGTVDCRQEFAGGLVSESMYRTPYLALPMRLTTEYLYVYCRDKVWHIDLEYVLELEGQTRSRFKLKMEIEEDVKLSLIHISEPTRHSL
;
A
#
# COMPACT_ATOMS: atom_id res chain seq x y z
N MET A 1 1.95 16.80 -8.26
CA MET A 1 1.96 15.68 -7.30
C MET A 1 2.93 15.97 -6.17
N GLN A 2 2.55 15.60 -4.98
CA GLN A 2 3.30 15.88 -3.77
C GLN A 2 4.21 14.71 -3.41
N PRO A 3 5.51 14.94 -3.14
CA PRO A 3 6.37 13.87 -2.64
C PRO A 3 5.90 13.42 -1.26
N VAL A 4 5.84 12.11 -1.05
CA VAL A 4 5.39 11.52 0.21
C VAL A 4 6.28 10.38 0.64
N LYS A 5 6.26 10.14 1.94
CA LYS A 5 6.91 9.02 2.60
C LYS A 5 5.81 8.11 3.13
N ILE A 6 5.94 6.84 2.86
CA ILE A 6 4.93 5.84 3.19
C ILE A 6 5.55 4.85 4.16
N HIS A 7 5.00 4.78 5.37
CA HIS A 7 5.38 3.77 6.36
C HIS A 7 4.38 2.63 6.29
N ILE A 8 4.86 1.42 6.13
CA ILE A 8 4.02 0.23 5.96
C ILE A 8 4.39 -0.78 7.02
N TYR A 9 3.41 -1.16 7.84
CA TYR A 9 3.53 -2.19 8.86
C TYR A 9 2.59 -3.32 8.51
N SER A 10 3.12 -4.51 8.36
CA SER A 10 2.33 -5.69 8.01
C SER A 10 2.61 -6.80 9.01
N GLN A 11 1.55 -7.40 9.54
CA GLN A 11 1.63 -8.58 10.37
C GLN A 11 0.81 -9.68 9.72
N SER A 12 1.42 -10.83 9.50
CA SER A 12 0.71 -11.96 8.91
C SER A 12 0.70 -13.17 9.84
N HIS A 13 -0.42 -13.87 9.82
CA HIS A 13 -0.62 -15.14 10.52
C HIS A 13 -1.04 -16.20 9.53
N SER A 14 -0.33 -17.32 9.54
CA SER A 14 -0.66 -18.47 8.72
C SER A 14 -0.28 -19.76 9.47
N SER A 15 -0.48 -20.91 8.85
CA SER A 15 -0.02 -22.18 9.41
C SER A 15 1.50 -22.24 9.56
N ALA A 16 2.24 -21.40 8.83
CA ALA A 16 3.69 -21.28 8.94
C ALA A 16 4.15 -20.42 10.12
N GLY A 17 3.24 -19.75 10.81
CA GLY A 17 3.54 -18.90 11.95
C GLY A 17 3.17 -17.43 11.72
N MET A 18 3.83 -16.55 12.47
CA MET A 18 3.62 -15.12 12.42
C MET A 18 4.84 -14.42 11.82
N GLU A 19 4.60 -13.43 10.98
CA GLU A 19 5.64 -12.61 10.39
C GLU A 19 5.26 -11.14 10.49
N ASN A 20 6.23 -10.29 10.89
CA ASN A 20 6.05 -8.85 10.93
C ASN A 20 7.04 -8.22 9.95
N ILE A 21 6.52 -7.36 9.10
CA ILE A 21 7.33 -6.64 8.11
C ILE A 21 7.05 -5.15 8.27
N GLU A 22 8.13 -4.37 8.34
CA GLU A 22 8.05 -2.92 8.39
C GLU A 22 8.92 -2.37 7.27
N THR A 23 8.32 -1.56 6.40
CA THR A 23 9.04 -0.96 5.28
C THR A 23 8.70 0.52 5.17
N THR A 24 9.58 1.26 4.48
CA THR A 24 9.38 2.65 4.14
C THR A 24 9.53 2.79 2.63
N ALA A 25 8.58 3.44 2.00
CA ALA A 25 8.62 3.73 0.58
C ALA A 25 8.51 5.24 0.36
N TYR A 26 8.99 5.70 -0.77
CA TYR A 26 8.93 7.09 -1.18
C TYR A 26 8.19 7.16 -2.50
N GLY A 27 7.17 7.99 -2.54
CA GLY A 27 6.31 8.06 -3.72
C GLY A 27 5.75 9.46 -3.93
N ARG A 28 4.68 9.50 -4.71
CA ARG A 28 3.99 10.74 -5.03
C ARG A 28 2.51 10.59 -4.80
N LEU A 29 1.93 11.62 -4.20
CA LEU A 29 0.52 11.69 -3.86
C LEU A 29 -0.19 12.63 -4.84
N ALA A 30 -1.31 12.17 -5.37
CA ALA A 30 -2.22 12.98 -6.18
C ALA A 30 -3.63 12.89 -5.61
N GLU A 31 -4.40 13.95 -5.79
CA GLU A 31 -5.82 13.99 -5.44
C GLU A 31 -6.61 14.31 -6.69
N LYS A 32 -7.69 13.56 -6.92
CA LYS A 32 -8.59 13.80 -8.05
C LYS A 32 -10.00 13.31 -7.70
N ASN A 33 -10.99 14.19 -7.83
CA ASN A 33 -12.40 13.85 -7.59
C ASN A 33 -12.64 13.27 -6.19
N ASN A 34 -12.01 13.85 -5.17
CA ASN A 34 -12.10 13.40 -3.77
C ASN A 34 -11.54 12.00 -3.54
N LYS A 35 -10.70 11.54 -4.43
CA LYS A 35 -9.95 10.29 -4.27
C LYS A 35 -8.47 10.59 -4.26
N TYR A 36 -7.73 9.77 -3.52
CA TYR A 36 -6.30 9.96 -3.30
C TYR A 36 -5.55 8.81 -3.93
N TYR A 37 -4.39 9.12 -4.52
CA TYR A 37 -3.56 8.14 -5.23
C TYR A 37 -2.12 8.32 -4.79
N VAL A 38 -1.47 7.22 -4.46
CA VAL A 38 -0.03 7.21 -4.20
C VAL A 38 0.62 6.22 -5.15
N PHE A 39 1.73 6.62 -5.74
CA PHE A 39 2.49 5.82 -6.70
C PHE A 39 3.90 5.65 -6.17
N TYR A 40 4.41 4.41 -6.14
CA TYR A 40 5.79 4.14 -5.74
C TYR A 40 6.29 2.83 -6.33
N ASP A 41 7.62 2.68 -6.36
CA ASP A 41 8.26 1.45 -6.76
C ASP A 41 8.55 0.60 -5.53
N GLU A 42 8.24 -0.70 -5.60
CA GLU A 42 8.51 -1.62 -4.52
C GLU A 42 10.00 -1.91 -4.40
N SER A 43 10.43 -2.21 -3.19
CA SER A 43 11.83 -2.47 -2.88
C SER A 43 12.11 -3.98 -2.77
N GLU A 44 13.40 -4.33 -2.78
CA GLU A 44 13.82 -5.70 -2.48
C GLU A 44 13.45 -6.10 -1.06
N ALA A 45 13.48 -5.16 -0.12
CA ALA A 45 13.11 -5.41 1.27
C ALA A 45 11.66 -5.88 1.42
N ALA A 46 10.78 -5.43 0.54
CA ALA A 46 9.39 -5.87 0.50
C ALA A 46 9.21 -7.19 -0.27
N GLY A 47 10.27 -7.71 -0.90
CA GLY A 47 10.20 -8.93 -1.71
C GLY A 47 9.51 -8.74 -3.05
N LEU A 48 9.33 -7.50 -3.50
CA LEU A 48 8.56 -7.17 -4.69
C LEU A 48 9.35 -6.30 -5.68
N ALA A 49 10.69 -6.41 -5.67
CA ALA A 49 11.53 -5.64 -6.59
C ALA A 49 11.08 -5.82 -8.04
N GLY A 50 11.08 -4.73 -8.80
CA GLY A 50 10.58 -4.72 -10.17
C GLY A 50 9.07 -4.53 -10.30
N THR A 51 8.39 -4.26 -9.19
CA THR A 51 6.95 -4.04 -9.14
C THR A 51 6.65 -2.57 -8.85
N LYS A 52 5.68 -2.01 -9.55
CA LYS A 52 5.16 -0.67 -9.28
C LYS A 52 3.83 -0.81 -8.56
N THR A 53 3.64 -0.01 -7.53
CA THR A 53 2.43 -0.04 -6.71
C THR A 53 1.70 1.28 -6.77
N THR A 54 0.39 1.20 -6.94
CA THR A 54 -0.52 2.33 -6.82
C THR A 54 -1.50 2.01 -5.69
N ILE A 55 -1.63 2.92 -4.73
CA ILE A 55 -2.64 2.83 -3.69
C ILE A 55 -3.64 3.94 -3.96
N LYS A 56 -4.91 3.57 -4.11
CA LYS A 56 -6.02 4.49 -4.34
C LYS A 56 -6.98 4.36 -3.17
N TRP A 57 -7.41 5.48 -2.59
CA TRP A 57 -8.35 5.42 -1.48
C TRP A 57 -9.29 6.60 -1.43
N ASP A 58 -10.40 6.38 -0.77
CA ASP A 58 -11.26 7.39 -0.16
C ASP A 58 -11.53 6.94 1.29
N TYR A 59 -12.53 7.49 1.96
CA TYR A 59 -12.78 7.14 3.36
C TYR A 59 -13.42 5.76 3.55
N GLU A 60 -13.87 5.11 2.48
CA GLU A 60 -14.61 3.85 2.57
C GLU A 60 -13.92 2.68 1.87
N ARG A 61 -12.97 2.95 0.99
CA ARG A 61 -12.39 1.91 0.13
C ARG A 61 -10.93 2.16 -0.13
N VAL A 62 -10.17 1.08 -0.18
CA VAL A 62 -8.76 1.11 -0.55
C VAL A 62 -8.55 0.08 -1.66
N ILE A 63 -7.85 0.48 -2.71
CA ILE A 63 -7.46 -0.41 -3.80
C ILE A 63 -5.95 -0.33 -3.95
N ILE A 64 -5.30 -1.49 -3.92
CA ILE A 64 -3.86 -1.60 -4.14
C ILE A 64 -3.66 -2.32 -5.47
N LEU A 65 -3.00 -1.64 -6.40
CA LEU A 65 -2.69 -2.16 -7.73
C LEU A 65 -1.19 -2.38 -7.82
N ARG A 66 -0.78 -3.56 -8.24
CA ARG A 66 0.63 -3.87 -8.49
C ARG A 66 0.81 -4.29 -9.94
N SER A 67 1.88 -3.83 -10.57
CA SER A 67 2.22 -4.21 -11.93
C SER A 67 3.73 -4.39 -12.07
N GLY A 68 4.14 -5.30 -12.93
CA GLY A 68 5.54 -5.65 -13.16
C GLY A 68 5.81 -7.10 -12.81
N THR A 69 6.75 -7.35 -11.91
CA THR A 69 7.07 -8.71 -11.45
C THR A 69 5.85 -9.40 -10.83
N VAL A 70 5.05 -8.62 -10.12
CA VAL A 70 3.76 -9.08 -9.58
C VAL A 70 2.67 -8.21 -10.18
N ASP A 71 1.63 -8.84 -10.73
CA ASP A 71 0.43 -8.16 -11.18
C ASP A 71 -0.75 -8.63 -10.35
N CYS A 72 -1.39 -7.71 -9.64
CA CYS A 72 -2.60 -8.02 -8.89
C CYS A 72 -3.38 -6.76 -8.56
N ARG A 73 -4.65 -6.96 -8.21
CA ARG A 73 -5.52 -5.90 -7.72
C ARG A 73 -6.16 -6.36 -6.43
N GLN A 74 -5.93 -5.62 -5.37
CA GLN A 74 -6.48 -5.90 -4.05
C GLN A 74 -7.45 -4.79 -3.70
N GLU A 75 -8.68 -5.15 -3.41
CA GLU A 75 -9.72 -4.20 -3.04
C GLU A 75 -10.23 -4.48 -1.63
N PHE A 76 -10.28 -3.43 -0.81
CA PHE A 76 -10.65 -3.50 0.59
C PHE A 76 -11.76 -2.51 0.91
N ALA A 77 -12.78 -2.98 1.59
CA ALA A 77 -13.84 -2.17 2.19
C ALA A 77 -14.42 -3.01 3.32
N GLY A 78 -14.96 -2.40 4.36
CA GLY A 78 -15.49 -3.15 5.49
C GLY A 78 -16.48 -4.24 5.06
N GLY A 79 -16.17 -5.49 5.38
CA GLY A 79 -16.99 -6.65 5.06
C GLY A 79 -16.96 -7.11 3.60
N LEU A 80 -16.16 -6.49 2.75
CA LEU A 80 -16.09 -6.83 1.33
C LEU A 80 -15.34 -8.14 1.12
N VAL A 81 -15.89 -9.01 0.26
CA VAL A 81 -15.18 -10.15 -0.32
C VAL A 81 -14.84 -9.80 -1.76
N SER A 82 -13.56 -9.77 -2.08
CA SER A 82 -13.07 -9.41 -3.40
C SER A 82 -12.30 -10.57 -4.02
N GLU A 83 -12.51 -10.82 -5.30
CA GLU A 83 -11.83 -11.87 -6.04
C GLU A 83 -11.08 -11.28 -7.23
N SER A 84 -9.84 -11.73 -7.42
CA SER A 84 -8.99 -11.29 -8.51
C SER A 84 -7.92 -12.34 -8.78
N MET A 85 -6.97 -12.01 -9.65
CA MET A 85 -5.86 -12.91 -9.98
C MET A 85 -4.56 -12.36 -9.42
N TYR A 86 -3.77 -13.24 -8.86
CA TYR A 86 -2.38 -12.96 -8.48
C TYR A 86 -1.48 -13.56 -9.56
N ARG A 87 -0.73 -12.71 -10.25
CA ARG A 87 0.09 -13.12 -11.39
C ARG A 87 1.56 -12.81 -11.15
N THR A 88 2.40 -13.79 -11.47
CA THR A 88 3.85 -13.62 -11.55
C THR A 88 4.30 -14.13 -12.92
N PRO A 89 5.58 -13.98 -13.30
CA PRO A 89 6.07 -14.57 -14.56
C PRO A 89 5.91 -16.09 -14.63
N TYR A 90 5.74 -16.75 -13.48
CA TYR A 90 5.73 -18.22 -13.41
C TYR A 90 4.36 -18.83 -13.18
N LEU A 91 3.41 -18.06 -12.66
CA LEU A 91 2.10 -18.61 -12.31
C LEU A 91 1.03 -17.52 -12.25
N ALA A 92 -0.22 -17.98 -12.30
CA ALA A 92 -1.39 -17.14 -12.05
C ALA A 92 -2.33 -17.92 -11.15
N LEU A 93 -2.74 -17.34 -10.03
CA LEU A 93 -3.59 -17.98 -9.03
C LEU A 93 -4.81 -17.11 -8.74
N PRO A 94 -6.00 -17.70 -8.63
CA PRO A 94 -7.15 -17.00 -8.07
C PRO A 94 -6.86 -16.55 -6.65
N MET A 95 -7.23 -15.32 -6.34
CA MET A 95 -7.01 -14.70 -5.04
C MET A 95 -8.34 -14.19 -4.49
N ARG A 96 -8.65 -14.56 -3.25
CA ARG A 96 -9.81 -14.04 -2.54
C ARG A 96 -9.34 -13.26 -1.33
N LEU A 97 -9.88 -12.04 -1.18
CA LEU A 97 -9.62 -11.18 -0.04
C LEU A 97 -10.93 -10.93 0.69
N THR A 98 -10.95 -11.19 1.97
CA THR A 98 -12.09 -10.85 2.84
C THR A 98 -11.63 -9.80 3.82
N THR A 99 -12.20 -8.60 3.72
CA THR A 99 -11.86 -7.48 4.61
C THR A 99 -12.65 -7.60 5.90
N GLU A 100 -11.96 -7.70 7.03
CA GLU A 100 -12.58 -7.72 8.35
C GLU A 100 -12.95 -6.30 8.79
N TYR A 101 -12.02 -5.36 8.68
CA TYR A 101 -12.28 -3.95 8.95
C TYR A 101 -11.35 -3.08 8.11
N LEU A 102 -11.77 -1.84 7.93
CA LEU A 102 -10.99 -0.81 7.26
C LEU A 102 -11.28 0.53 7.91
N TYR A 103 -10.22 1.23 8.32
CA TYR A 103 -10.29 2.59 8.83
C TYR A 103 -9.34 3.47 8.01
N VAL A 104 -9.88 4.53 7.45
CA VAL A 104 -9.12 5.53 6.69
C VAL A 104 -9.40 6.88 7.31
N TYR A 105 -8.36 7.59 7.72
CA TYR A 105 -8.52 8.93 8.29
C TYR A 105 -7.26 9.75 8.05
N CYS A 106 -7.43 11.07 8.08
CA CYS A 106 -6.32 12.03 7.97
C CYS A 106 -6.24 12.81 9.28
N ARG A 107 -5.06 12.80 9.89
CA ARG A 107 -4.79 13.54 11.12
C ARG A 107 -3.45 14.25 10.98
N ASP A 108 -3.45 15.57 11.24
CA ASP A 108 -2.24 16.40 11.15
C ASP A 108 -1.52 16.22 9.81
N LYS A 109 -2.31 16.19 8.73
CA LYS A 109 -1.85 16.03 7.34
C LYS A 109 -1.21 14.66 7.06
N VAL A 110 -1.37 13.70 7.96
CA VAL A 110 -0.91 12.32 7.75
C VAL A 110 -2.13 11.45 7.50
N TRP A 111 -2.10 10.73 6.38
CA TRP A 111 -3.12 9.73 6.09
C TRP A 111 -2.80 8.44 6.81
N HIS A 112 -3.81 7.88 7.45
CA HIS A 112 -3.73 6.59 8.13
C HIS A 112 -4.70 5.63 7.50
N ILE A 113 -4.20 4.45 7.14
CA ILE A 113 -5.00 3.35 6.61
C ILE A 113 -4.72 2.14 7.47
N ASP A 114 -5.74 1.67 8.20
CA ASP A 114 -5.68 0.50 9.06
C ASP A 114 -6.68 -0.52 8.55
N LEU A 115 -6.21 -1.73 8.27
CA LEU A 115 -7.12 -2.78 7.82
C LEU A 115 -6.65 -4.16 8.25
N GLU A 116 -7.62 -5.07 8.36
CA GLU A 116 -7.36 -6.47 8.58
C GLU A 116 -8.11 -7.26 7.52
N TYR A 117 -7.45 -8.23 6.94
CA TYR A 117 -8.05 -9.06 5.90
C TYR A 117 -7.54 -10.47 5.93
N VAL A 118 -8.30 -11.36 5.31
CA VAL A 118 -7.92 -12.74 5.10
C VAL A 118 -7.64 -12.92 3.62
N LEU A 119 -6.49 -13.50 3.32
CA LEU A 119 -6.06 -13.81 1.96
C LEU A 119 -6.13 -15.32 1.74
N GLU A 120 -6.77 -15.69 0.65
CA GLU A 120 -6.81 -17.08 0.18
C GLU A 120 -6.31 -17.13 -1.26
N LEU A 121 -5.24 -17.86 -1.50
CA LEU A 121 -4.77 -18.18 -2.84
C LEU A 121 -5.14 -19.62 -3.11
N GLU A 122 -5.66 -19.92 -4.31
CA GLU A 122 -6.05 -21.29 -4.67
C GLU A 122 -4.87 -22.25 -4.50
N GLY A 123 -5.12 -23.37 -3.79
CA GLY A 123 -4.10 -24.36 -3.49
C GLY A 123 -3.11 -23.96 -2.41
N GLN A 124 -3.29 -22.79 -1.79
CA GLN A 124 -2.42 -22.29 -0.74
C GLN A 124 -3.16 -22.19 0.59
N THR A 125 -2.38 -22.08 1.67
CA THR A 125 -2.97 -21.87 2.98
C THR A 125 -3.57 -20.46 3.09
N ARG A 126 -4.60 -20.39 3.91
CA ARG A 126 -5.27 -19.16 4.25
C ARG A 126 -4.40 -18.35 5.23
N SER A 127 -4.25 -17.07 4.98
CA SER A 127 -3.46 -16.18 5.82
C SER A 127 -4.26 -14.95 6.25
N ARG A 128 -4.03 -14.50 7.47
CA ARG A 128 -4.64 -13.29 8.01
C ARG A 128 -3.59 -12.20 8.09
N PHE A 129 -3.94 -11.02 7.61
CA PHE A 129 -3.04 -9.86 7.59
C PHE A 129 -3.64 -8.69 8.35
N LYS A 130 -2.81 -8.03 9.15
CA LYS A 130 -3.06 -6.68 9.64
C LYS A 130 -2.11 -5.76 8.91
N LEU A 131 -2.66 -4.75 8.26
CA LEU A 131 -1.90 -3.80 7.47
C LEU A 131 -2.16 -2.39 7.99
N LYS A 132 -1.09 -1.67 8.27
CA LYS A 132 -1.16 -0.28 8.69
C LYS A 132 -0.25 0.53 7.79
N MET A 133 -0.79 1.60 7.21
CA MET A 133 -0.03 2.51 6.38
C MET A 133 -0.18 3.92 6.88
N GLU A 134 0.93 4.66 6.90
CA GLU A 134 0.95 6.08 7.20
C GLU A 134 1.59 6.79 6.01
N ILE A 135 0.88 7.76 5.45
CA ILE A 135 1.33 8.49 4.27
C ILE A 135 1.44 9.95 4.66
N GLU A 136 2.66 10.47 4.63
CA GLU A 136 2.95 11.85 5.03
C GLU A 136 3.79 12.56 3.97
N GLU A 137 3.73 13.87 3.98
CA GLU A 137 4.59 14.66 3.10
C GLU A 137 6.05 14.35 3.40
N ASP A 138 6.84 14.17 2.34
CA ASP A 138 8.29 14.08 2.48
C ASP A 138 8.83 15.50 2.61
N VAL A 139 8.87 15.99 3.83
CA VAL A 139 9.26 17.36 4.14
C VAL A 139 10.66 17.67 3.65
N LYS A 140 11.58 16.71 3.80
CA LYS A 140 12.96 16.87 3.36
C LYS A 140 13.04 17.11 1.84
N LEU A 141 12.31 16.31 1.06
CA LEU A 141 12.31 16.45 -0.39
C LEU A 141 11.54 17.69 -0.81
N SER A 142 10.43 18.02 -0.15
CA SER A 142 9.67 19.24 -0.41
C SER A 142 10.50 20.47 -0.12
N LEU A 143 11.25 20.51 0.97
CA LEU A 143 12.13 21.62 1.32
C LEU A 143 13.24 21.81 0.28
N ILE A 144 13.85 20.73 -0.16
CA ILE A 144 14.86 20.78 -1.21
C ILE A 144 14.25 21.37 -2.48
N HIS A 145 13.06 20.94 -2.84
CA HIS A 145 12.39 21.40 -4.04
C HIS A 145 11.97 22.86 -3.95
N ILE A 146 11.43 23.29 -2.82
CA ILE A 146 10.98 24.64 -2.59
C ILE A 146 12.16 25.61 -2.43
N SER A 147 13.18 25.18 -1.71
CA SER A 147 14.29 26.04 -1.34
C SER A 147 15.39 26.13 -2.39
N GLU A 148 15.31 25.39 -3.47
CA GLU A 148 16.36 25.39 -4.49
C GLU A 148 16.70 26.79 -4.99
N PRO A 149 15.72 27.65 -5.30
CA PRO A 149 16.05 29.02 -5.72
C PRO A 149 16.67 29.90 -4.63
N THR A 150 16.52 29.52 -3.37
CA THR A 150 16.94 30.34 -2.22
C THR A 150 17.76 29.60 -1.20
N ARG A 151 18.25 28.44 -1.54
CA ARG A 151 18.95 27.58 -0.57
C ARG A 151 20.22 28.20 0.01
N HIS A 152 20.73 29.24 -0.61
CA HIS A 152 21.88 29.97 -0.04
C HIS A 152 21.56 30.60 1.30
N SER A 153 20.30 30.79 1.59
CA SER A 153 19.86 31.39 2.85
C SER A 153 19.85 30.38 4.00
N LEU A 154 20.07 29.15 3.69
CA LEU A 154 20.16 28.12 4.70
C LEU A 154 21.61 28.02 5.21
#